data_7c44c98992f5b9c5ca5aa0f4dbb99af4
#
_entry.id   7c44c98992f5b9c5ca5aa0f4dbb99af4
#
_cell.length_a   1.000
_cell.length_b   1.000
_cell.length_c   1.000
_cell.angle_alpha   90.00
_cell.angle_beta   90.00
_cell.angle_gamma   90.00
#
_symmetry.space_group_name_H-M   'P 1'
#
loop_
_entity.id
_entity.type
_entity.pdbx_description
1 polymer ?
#
loop_
_entity_poly.entity_id
_entity_poly.type
_entity_poly.pdbx_seq_one_letter_code
_entity_poly.pdbx_strand_id
1 'polypeptide(L)'
;HLNGVSTFDLVLIQKHILNVQALNSPYKMIAADVNNSKSITTLDLIALRKLILNIDQSFANNTSWRFVDAAYNFPTPSNPWAAAFPEVVNINDIAANVNANFVAVKVGDVNASATVSAAAAAEVRTAGTLDINAADAALKAGQEYNVEFNAADLKNIQGYQFSLNLDKSKVELVDIVYGVAKAENFGVFQSEGV
;
A
#
# COMPACT_ATOMS: atom_id res chain seq x y z
N HIS A 1 -7.42 -4.33 -3.77
CA HIS A 1 -6.02 -4.50 -3.33
C HIS A 1 -5.57 -3.52 -2.24
N LEU A 2 -6.18 -2.31 -2.13
CA LEU A 2 -5.75 -1.24 -1.20
C LEU A 2 -6.15 -1.42 0.27
N ASN A 3 -7.01 -2.39 0.62
CA ASN A 3 -7.37 -2.65 2.02
C ASN A 3 -6.11 -2.91 2.86
N GLY A 4 -5.87 -2.09 3.88
CA GLY A 4 -4.67 -2.14 4.73
C GLY A 4 -3.39 -1.54 4.12
N VAL A 5 -3.34 -1.31 2.80
CA VAL A 5 -2.14 -0.83 2.11
C VAL A 5 -2.07 0.69 2.10
N SER A 6 -0.95 1.25 2.55
CA SER A 6 -0.76 2.70 2.70
C SER A 6 0.71 3.12 2.54
N THR A 7 0.95 4.43 2.58
CA THR A 7 2.32 4.98 2.58
C THR A 7 3.12 4.58 3.82
N PHE A 8 2.46 4.23 4.93
CA PHE A 8 3.16 3.74 6.10
C PHE A 8 3.86 2.40 5.85
N ASP A 9 3.24 1.52 5.05
CA ASP A 9 3.85 0.25 4.64
C ASP A 9 5.09 0.48 3.79
N LEU A 10 5.06 1.45 2.86
CA LEU A 10 6.25 1.87 2.11
C LEU A 10 7.40 2.27 3.03
N VAL A 11 7.11 3.05 4.07
CA VAL A 11 8.12 3.48 5.06
C VAL A 11 8.72 2.28 5.79
N LEU A 12 7.90 1.33 6.23
CA LEU A 12 8.35 0.14 6.94
C LEU A 12 9.20 -0.77 6.05
N ILE A 13 8.79 -1.00 4.81
CA ILE A 13 9.55 -1.79 3.82
C ILE A 13 10.88 -1.09 3.51
N GLN A 14 10.87 0.23 3.32
CA GLN A 14 12.09 1.00 3.08
C GLN A 14 13.06 0.91 4.27
N LYS A 15 12.58 1.02 5.51
CA LYS A 15 13.40 0.85 6.71
C LYS A 15 14.04 -0.54 6.77
N HIS A 16 13.31 -1.57 6.35
CA HIS A 16 13.86 -2.93 6.28
C HIS A 16 14.95 -3.05 5.23
N ILE A 17 14.74 -2.55 4.02
CA ILE A 17 15.75 -2.56 2.94
C ILE A 17 17.03 -1.82 3.36
N LEU A 18 16.89 -0.71 4.08
CA LEU A 18 18.01 0.10 4.58
C LEU A 18 18.64 -0.46 5.87
N ASN A 19 18.18 -1.61 6.38
CA ASN A 19 18.61 -2.20 7.65
C ASN A 19 18.46 -1.28 8.87
N VAL A 20 17.55 -0.30 8.81
CA VAL A 20 17.20 0.59 9.93
C VAL A 20 16.27 -0.11 10.90
N GLN A 21 15.30 -0.85 10.37
CA GLN A 21 14.31 -1.60 11.15
C GLN A 21 13.89 -2.84 10.38
N ALA A 22 14.21 -4.02 10.92
CA ALA A 22 13.84 -5.28 10.28
C ALA A 22 12.33 -5.58 10.42
N LEU A 23 11.76 -6.23 9.39
CA LEU A 23 10.45 -6.86 9.47
C LEU A 23 10.59 -8.19 10.21
N ASN A 24 10.37 -8.18 11.52
CA ASN A 24 10.64 -9.31 12.43
C ASN A 24 9.55 -10.40 12.37
N SER A 25 9.06 -10.74 11.17
CA SER A 25 8.06 -11.77 10.98
C SER A 25 8.12 -12.32 9.55
N PRO A 26 8.11 -13.65 9.36
CA PRO A 26 8.07 -14.24 8.03
C PRO A 26 6.81 -13.79 7.25
N TYR A 27 5.68 -13.60 7.91
CA TYR A 27 4.46 -13.12 7.29
C TYR A 27 4.57 -11.68 6.80
N LYS A 28 5.22 -10.80 7.58
CA LYS A 28 5.49 -9.41 7.15
C LYS A 28 6.46 -9.36 5.97
N MET A 29 7.43 -10.27 5.93
CA MET A 29 8.34 -10.37 4.79
C MET A 29 7.61 -10.86 3.54
N ILE A 30 6.72 -11.86 3.67
CA ILE A 30 5.86 -12.31 2.57
C ILE A 30 4.93 -11.18 2.09
N ALA A 31 4.38 -10.37 3.00
CA ALA A 31 3.58 -9.20 2.66
C ALA A 31 4.39 -8.12 1.93
N ALA A 32 5.66 -7.95 2.27
CA ALA A 32 6.54 -6.96 1.67
C ALA A 32 7.03 -7.33 0.25
N ASP A 33 7.09 -8.63 -0.07
CA ASP A 33 7.44 -9.14 -1.42
C ASP A 33 6.22 -8.98 -2.34
N VAL A 34 6.01 -7.76 -2.77
CA VAL A 34 4.83 -7.35 -3.54
C VAL A 34 4.84 -7.91 -4.95
N ASN A 35 6.01 -8.06 -5.55
CA ASN A 35 6.19 -8.59 -6.91
C ASN A 35 6.39 -10.12 -6.96
N ASN A 36 6.36 -10.80 -5.79
CA ASN A 36 6.51 -12.25 -5.63
C ASN A 36 7.86 -12.77 -6.18
N SER A 37 8.92 -12.00 -5.98
CA SER A 37 10.28 -12.34 -6.42
C SER A 37 11.08 -13.17 -5.40
N LYS A 38 10.52 -13.43 -4.23
CA LYS A 38 11.15 -14.07 -3.08
C LYS A 38 12.30 -13.26 -2.48
N SER A 39 12.22 -11.94 -2.66
CA SER A 39 13.18 -10.98 -2.09
C SER A 39 12.48 -9.64 -1.88
N ILE A 40 12.95 -8.87 -0.89
CA ILE A 40 12.41 -7.52 -0.61
C ILE A 40 13.40 -6.51 -1.15
N THR A 41 12.98 -5.76 -2.17
CA THR A 41 13.82 -4.83 -2.92
C THR A 41 13.10 -3.50 -3.20
N THR A 42 13.79 -2.57 -3.82
CA THR A 42 13.19 -1.31 -4.29
C THR A 42 12.12 -1.53 -5.37
N LEU A 43 12.12 -2.68 -6.06
CA LEU A 43 11.07 -3.01 -7.04
C LEU A 43 9.72 -3.23 -6.36
N ASP A 44 9.71 -3.78 -5.13
CA ASP A 44 8.50 -3.93 -4.33
C ASP A 44 7.94 -2.56 -3.91
N LEU A 45 8.83 -1.62 -3.53
CA LEU A 45 8.42 -0.25 -3.22
C LEU A 45 7.80 0.45 -4.44
N ILE A 46 8.35 0.22 -5.63
CA ILE A 46 7.82 0.79 -6.89
C ILE A 46 6.43 0.20 -7.18
N ALA A 47 6.28 -1.12 -7.11
CA ALA A 47 4.99 -1.78 -7.37
C ALA A 47 3.93 -1.36 -6.35
N LEU A 48 4.29 -1.29 -5.07
CA LEU A 48 3.39 -0.85 -4.01
C LEU A 48 2.98 0.62 -4.17
N ARG A 49 3.92 1.50 -4.52
CA ARG A 49 3.64 2.91 -4.80
C ARG A 49 2.67 3.08 -5.97
N LYS A 50 2.87 2.35 -7.06
CA LYS A 50 1.95 2.38 -8.20
C LYS A 50 0.54 1.95 -7.81
N LEU A 51 0.40 0.92 -6.97
CA LEU A 51 -0.90 0.51 -6.46
C LEU A 51 -1.53 1.60 -5.58
N ILE A 52 -0.77 2.20 -4.65
CA ILE A 52 -1.26 3.26 -3.77
C ILE A 52 -1.71 4.50 -4.57
N LEU A 53 -0.94 4.85 -5.60
CA LEU A 53 -1.28 5.94 -6.52
C LEU A 53 -2.33 5.53 -7.56
N ASN A 54 -2.88 4.29 -7.46
CA ASN A 54 -3.85 3.71 -8.38
C ASN A 54 -3.42 3.75 -9.88
N ILE A 55 -2.13 3.83 -10.16
CA ILE A 55 -1.58 3.66 -11.49
C ILE A 55 -1.81 2.21 -11.93
N ASP A 56 -1.56 1.27 -11.02
CA ASP A 56 -1.89 -0.14 -11.18
C ASP A 56 -3.07 -0.50 -10.28
N GLN A 57 -4.04 -1.26 -10.80
CA GLN A 57 -5.24 -1.70 -10.08
C GLN A 57 -4.98 -2.97 -9.23
N SER A 58 -3.92 -3.70 -9.56
CA SER A 58 -3.54 -4.96 -8.92
C SER A 58 -2.04 -5.18 -9.07
N PHE A 59 -1.51 -6.12 -8.30
CA PHE A 59 -0.13 -6.59 -8.47
C PHE A 59 -0.04 -7.53 -9.68
N ALA A 60 0.94 -7.30 -10.57
CA ALA A 60 1.07 -8.05 -11.82
C ALA A 60 1.35 -9.55 -11.60
N ASN A 61 2.19 -9.88 -10.60
CA ASN A 61 2.67 -11.23 -10.36
C ASN A 61 2.32 -11.76 -8.96
N ASN A 62 1.36 -11.12 -8.27
CA ASN A 62 0.97 -11.52 -6.92
C ASN A 62 -0.54 -11.33 -6.73
N THR A 63 -1.06 -12.04 -5.75
CA THR A 63 -2.46 -11.92 -5.34
C THR A 63 -2.63 -10.83 -4.27
N SER A 64 -3.87 -10.42 -4.01
CA SER A 64 -4.18 -9.47 -2.92
C SER A 64 -3.96 -10.07 -1.53
N TRP A 65 -4.21 -11.37 -1.40
CA TRP A 65 -4.05 -12.15 -0.19
C TRP A 65 -3.30 -13.44 -0.50
N ARG A 66 -2.43 -13.84 0.43
CA ARG A 66 -1.81 -15.17 0.47
C ARG A 66 -2.23 -15.86 1.75
N PHE A 67 -2.29 -17.18 1.71
CA PHE A 67 -2.74 -17.99 2.84
C PHE A 67 -1.67 -19.04 3.14
N VAL A 68 -1.02 -18.90 4.29
CA VAL A 68 0.01 -19.85 4.74
C VAL A 68 -0.62 -20.80 5.73
N ASP A 69 -0.37 -22.11 5.59
CA ASP A 69 -0.84 -23.12 6.57
C ASP A 69 -0.40 -22.69 7.97
N ALA A 70 -1.36 -22.56 8.89
CA ALA A 70 -1.12 -22.11 10.25
C ALA A 70 -0.26 -23.09 11.08
N ALA A 71 -0.21 -24.36 10.68
CA ALA A 71 0.65 -25.37 11.30
C ALA A 71 2.12 -25.32 10.82
N TYR A 72 2.42 -24.54 9.78
CA TYR A 72 3.76 -24.46 9.23
C TYR A 72 4.69 -23.62 10.09
N ASN A 73 5.83 -24.20 10.47
CA ASN A 73 6.89 -23.49 11.16
C ASN A 73 8.02 -23.16 10.19
N PHE A 74 8.28 -21.88 9.99
CA PHE A 74 9.36 -21.40 9.12
C PHE A 74 10.71 -21.82 9.68
N PRO A 75 11.52 -22.62 8.95
CA PRO A 75 12.85 -23.04 9.43
C PRO A 75 13.79 -21.86 9.66
N THR A 76 13.64 -20.83 8.84
CA THR A 76 14.39 -19.56 8.94
C THR A 76 13.42 -18.41 8.92
N PRO A 77 12.92 -17.94 10.08
CA PRO A 77 11.92 -16.86 10.14
C PRO A 77 12.39 -15.54 9.51
N SER A 78 13.70 -15.29 9.45
CA SER A 78 14.32 -14.14 8.80
C SER A 78 14.46 -14.28 7.28
N ASN A 79 14.15 -15.46 6.74
CA ASN A 79 14.09 -15.70 5.30
C ASN A 79 12.98 -16.75 5.03
N PRO A 80 11.75 -16.32 4.85
CA PRO A 80 10.62 -17.24 4.66
C PRO A 80 10.72 -18.08 3.38
N TRP A 81 11.55 -17.68 2.43
CA TRP A 81 11.73 -18.38 1.15
C TRP A 81 12.88 -19.41 1.18
N ALA A 82 13.58 -19.58 2.32
CA ALA A 82 14.63 -20.61 2.47
C ALA A 82 14.08 -22.03 2.25
N ALA A 83 12.81 -22.25 2.51
CA ALA A 83 12.06 -23.45 2.15
C ALA A 83 10.70 -23.06 1.59
N ALA A 84 10.13 -23.91 0.73
CA ALA A 84 8.76 -23.69 0.24
C ALA A 84 7.78 -23.85 1.42
N PHE A 85 6.93 -22.85 1.64
CA PHE A 85 5.87 -22.90 2.62
C PHE A 85 4.53 -23.31 1.95
N PRO A 86 3.68 -24.10 2.63
CA PRO A 86 2.42 -24.56 2.07
C PRO A 86 1.36 -23.46 2.09
N GLU A 87 0.72 -23.24 0.95
CA GLU A 87 -0.44 -22.35 0.77
C GLU A 87 -1.71 -23.14 0.46
N VAL A 88 -1.61 -24.48 0.45
CA VAL A 88 -2.70 -25.40 0.17
C VAL A 88 -2.60 -26.57 1.15
N VAL A 89 -3.74 -26.98 1.68
CA VAL A 89 -3.89 -28.23 2.44
C VAL A 89 -4.70 -29.20 1.59
N ASN A 90 -4.12 -30.36 1.27
CA ASN A 90 -4.81 -31.41 0.53
C ASN A 90 -5.43 -32.42 1.50
N ILE A 91 -6.73 -32.59 1.41
CA ILE A 91 -7.50 -33.58 2.20
C ILE A 91 -8.08 -34.58 1.21
N ASN A 92 -7.43 -35.74 1.10
CA ASN A 92 -7.78 -36.76 0.10
C ASN A 92 -8.96 -37.66 0.55
N ASP A 93 -9.15 -37.81 1.85
CA ASP A 93 -10.22 -38.57 2.44
C ASP A 93 -10.73 -37.90 3.72
N ILE A 94 -12.04 -37.67 3.80
CA ILE A 94 -12.68 -37.03 4.96
C ILE A 94 -13.47 -38.09 5.71
N ALA A 95 -12.82 -38.75 6.67
CA ALA A 95 -13.44 -39.71 7.56
C ALA A 95 -14.01 -39.07 8.84
N ALA A 96 -13.62 -37.84 9.16
CA ALA A 96 -14.02 -37.06 10.34
C ALA A 96 -13.94 -35.57 10.07
N ASN A 97 -14.37 -34.74 11.04
CA ASN A 97 -14.18 -33.27 10.96
C ASN A 97 -12.69 -32.91 10.90
N VAL A 98 -12.31 -32.13 9.91
CA VAL A 98 -10.93 -31.65 9.71
C VAL A 98 -10.89 -30.14 9.87
N ASN A 99 -9.94 -29.67 10.65
CA ASN A 99 -9.64 -28.23 10.78
C ASN A 99 -8.39 -27.91 9.94
N ALA A 100 -8.57 -27.12 8.87
CA ALA A 100 -7.48 -26.57 8.08
C ALA A 100 -7.44 -25.06 8.30
N ASN A 101 -6.49 -24.60 9.11
CA ASN A 101 -6.34 -23.19 9.46
C ASN A 101 -5.20 -22.57 8.65
N PHE A 102 -5.40 -21.31 8.26
CA PHE A 102 -4.42 -20.53 7.52
C PHE A 102 -4.17 -19.19 8.20
N VAL A 103 -2.93 -18.72 8.10
CA VAL A 103 -2.59 -17.31 8.37
C VAL A 103 -2.79 -16.53 7.08
N ALA A 104 -3.74 -15.60 7.09
CA ALA A 104 -3.98 -14.70 5.97
C ALA A 104 -2.94 -13.58 5.96
N VAL A 105 -2.23 -13.44 4.86
CA VAL A 105 -1.22 -12.41 4.63
C VAL A 105 -1.72 -11.46 3.56
N LYS A 106 -1.99 -10.21 3.93
CA LYS A 106 -2.36 -9.18 2.97
C LYS A 106 -1.09 -8.63 2.30
N VAL A 107 -0.96 -8.88 1.00
CA VAL A 107 0.20 -8.39 0.24
C VAL A 107 0.19 -6.86 0.19
N GLY A 108 1.33 -6.27 0.52
CA GLY A 108 1.54 -4.83 0.63
C GLY A 108 1.26 -4.23 2.02
N ASP A 109 0.63 -4.98 2.93
CA ASP A 109 0.29 -4.54 4.29
C ASP A 109 1.25 -5.19 5.31
N VAL A 110 2.32 -4.50 5.65
CA VAL A 110 3.33 -5.01 6.59
C VAL A 110 3.06 -4.63 8.05
N ASN A 111 2.08 -3.74 8.29
CA ASN A 111 1.66 -3.36 9.64
C ASN A 111 0.44 -4.15 10.13
N ALA A 112 -0.15 -5.01 9.27
CA ALA A 112 -1.33 -5.82 9.53
C ALA A 112 -2.57 -4.98 9.87
N SER A 113 -2.77 -3.87 9.15
CA SER A 113 -3.91 -2.97 9.31
C SER A 113 -5.12 -3.34 8.45
N ALA A 114 -4.98 -4.33 7.56
CA ALA A 114 -6.07 -4.80 6.72
C ALA A 114 -7.23 -5.36 7.55
N THR A 115 -8.44 -4.98 7.17
CA THR A 115 -9.66 -5.45 7.81
C THR A 115 -10.33 -6.52 6.95
N VAL A 116 -10.77 -7.61 7.59
CA VAL A 116 -11.45 -8.73 6.91
C VAL A 116 -12.96 -8.52 6.78
N SER A 117 -13.50 -7.45 7.34
CA SER A 117 -14.92 -7.11 7.31
C SER A 117 -15.18 -5.83 6.52
N ALA A 118 -16.13 -5.86 5.60
CA ALA A 118 -16.60 -4.68 4.88
C ALA A 118 -17.31 -3.64 5.79
N ALA A 119 -17.63 -4.02 7.04
CA ALA A 119 -18.27 -3.17 8.03
C ALA A 119 -17.28 -2.47 8.98
N ALA A 120 -15.98 -2.75 8.88
CA ALA A 120 -14.99 -2.07 9.70
C ALA A 120 -14.85 -0.62 9.22
N ALA A 121 -15.03 0.33 10.15
CA ALA A 121 -14.79 1.74 9.89
C ALA A 121 -13.35 1.98 9.40
N ALA A 122 -13.16 2.97 8.54
CA ALA A 122 -11.83 3.36 8.07
C ALA A 122 -10.92 3.61 9.28
N GLU A 123 -9.80 2.90 9.34
CA GLU A 123 -8.81 3.10 10.40
C GLU A 123 -8.23 4.50 10.32
N VAL A 124 -8.31 5.23 11.43
CA VAL A 124 -7.60 6.50 11.56
C VAL A 124 -6.12 6.19 11.78
N ARG A 125 -5.31 6.36 10.75
CA ARG A 125 -3.89 5.98 10.74
C ARG A 125 -2.95 7.10 11.19
N THR A 126 -3.46 8.11 11.86
CA THR A 126 -2.69 9.30 12.21
C THR A 126 -2.42 9.37 13.71
N ALA A 127 -1.15 9.38 14.09
CA ALA A 127 -0.72 9.82 15.42
C ALA A 127 -0.68 11.38 15.54
N GLY A 128 -1.21 12.10 14.55
CA GLY A 128 -1.22 13.56 14.48
C GLY A 128 -2.00 14.06 13.26
N THR A 129 -2.13 15.37 13.13
CA THR A 129 -2.79 16.05 12.03
C THR A 129 -1.73 16.71 11.14
N LEU A 130 -1.83 16.50 9.84
CA LEU A 130 -1.10 17.27 8.84
C LEU A 130 -2.09 18.18 8.12
N ASP A 131 -2.02 19.47 8.37
CA ASP A 131 -2.85 20.45 7.70
C ASP A 131 -2.23 20.84 6.36
N ILE A 132 -2.93 20.53 5.28
CA ILE A 132 -2.57 20.93 3.93
C ILE A 132 -3.54 22.04 3.51
N ASN A 133 -3.01 23.20 3.25
CA ASN A 133 -3.77 24.40 2.93
C ASN A 133 -3.59 24.79 1.46
N ALA A 134 -4.67 25.21 0.83
CA ALA A 134 -4.67 25.88 -0.47
C ALA A 134 -5.44 27.20 -0.34
N ALA A 135 -4.98 28.23 -1.03
CA ALA A 135 -5.68 29.51 -1.04
C ALA A 135 -6.95 29.43 -1.91
N ASP A 136 -8.01 30.04 -1.46
CA ASP A 136 -9.21 30.21 -2.26
C ASP A 136 -8.94 31.06 -3.51
N ALA A 137 -9.41 30.63 -4.67
CA ALA A 137 -9.24 31.32 -5.93
C ALA A 137 -10.56 31.35 -6.72
N ALA A 138 -10.92 32.55 -7.21
CA ALA A 138 -12.03 32.69 -8.13
C ALA A 138 -11.55 32.39 -9.56
N LEU A 139 -11.91 31.24 -10.09
CA LEU A 139 -11.51 30.80 -11.42
C LEU A 139 -12.38 31.42 -12.51
N LYS A 140 -11.76 31.86 -13.63
CA LYS A 140 -12.44 32.32 -14.84
C LYS A 140 -12.21 31.33 -15.96
N ALA A 141 -13.25 31.04 -16.74
CA ALA A 141 -13.15 30.12 -17.86
C ALA A 141 -12.09 30.54 -18.88
N GLY A 142 -11.31 29.59 -19.35
CA GLY A 142 -10.28 29.79 -20.37
C GLY A 142 -8.97 30.40 -19.84
N GLN A 143 -8.77 30.48 -18.53
CA GLN A 143 -7.52 30.95 -17.92
C GLN A 143 -6.85 29.84 -17.11
N GLU A 144 -5.53 29.82 -17.12
CA GLU A 144 -4.72 28.94 -16.28
C GLU A 144 -4.47 29.57 -14.91
N TYR A 145 -4.53 28.76 -13.86
CA TYR A 145 -4.29 29.17 -12.48
C TYR A 145 -3.36 28.17 -11.79
N ASN A 146 -2.40 28.70 -11.05
CA ASN A 146 -1.59 27.92 -10.13
C ASN A 146 -2.30 27.80 -8.79
N VAL A 147 -2.56 26.58 -8.33
CA VAL A 147 -3.07 26.31 -7.00
C VAL A 147 -1.94 25.66 -6.21
N GLU A 148 -1.46 26.34 -5.17
CA GLU A 148 -0.39 25.86 -4.31
C GLU A 148 -0.98 25.14 -3.09
N PHE A 149 -0.45 23.94 -2.81
CA PHE A 149 -0.75 23.17 -1.61
C PHE A 149 0.41 23.28 -0.64
N ASN A 150 0.19 23.90 0.50
CA ASN A 150 1.22 24.17 1.51
C ASN A 150 0.91 23.44 2.80
N ALA A 151 1.94 22.83 3.41
CA ALA A 151 1.87 22.24 4.74
C ALA A 151 2.82 22.99 5.69
N ALA A 152 2.33 23.34 6.87
CA ALA A 152 3.07 24.18 7.82
C ALA A 152 4.25 23.44 8.47
N ASP A 153 4.14 22.14 8.71
CA ASP A 153 5.19 21.35 9.38
C ASP A 153 5.29 19.94 8.79
N LEU A 154 6.33 19.73 8.00
CA LEU A 154 6.67 18.42 7.44
C LEU A 154 7.81 17.71 8.20
N LYS A 155 8.44 18.36 9.20
CA LYS A 155 9.68 17.84 9.84
C LYS A 155 9.51 16.52 10.55
N ASN A 156 8.31 16.26 11.11
CA ASN A 156 8.02 15.05 11.86
C ASN A 156 7.15 14.05 11.06
N ILE A 157 6.91 14.33 9.78
CA ILE A 157 6.09 13.48 8.91
C ILE A 157 6.99 12.49 8.19
N GLN A 158 6.77 11.19 8.42
CA GLN A 158 7.50 10.12 7.74
C GLN A 158 6.94 9.80 6.36
N GLY A 159 5.67 10.08 6.13
CA GLY A 159 4.98 9.93 4.85
C GLY A 159 3.57 10.51 4.95
N TYR A 160 3.04 10.98 3.84
CA TYR A 160 1.67 11.47 3.74
C TYR A 160 1.05 11.04 2.41
N GLN A 161 -0.25 10.97 2.40
CA GLN A 161 -1.04 10.64 1.22
C GLN A 161 -2.35 11.44 1.25
N PHE A 162 -2.69 12.03 0.12
CA PHE A 162 -4.00 12.65 -0.09
C PHE A 162 -4.42 12.49 -1.55
N SER A 163 -5.71 12.64 -1.80
CA SER A 163 -6.28 12.62 -3.15
C SER A 163 -7.02 13.90 -3.41
N LEU A 164 -6.83 14.46 -4.60
CA LEU A 164 -7.61 15.59 -5.09
C LEU A 164 -8.63 15.07 -6.11
N ASN A 165 -9.87 15.42 -5.88
CA ASN A 165 -10.93 15.15 -6.84
C ASN A 165 -11.30 16.46 -7.54
N LEU A 166 -11.05 16.52 -8.85
CA LEU A 166 -11.36 17.68 -9.68
C LEU A 166 -12.63 17.40 -10.48
N ASP A 167 -13.56 18.37 -10.45
CA ASP A 167 -14.74 18.34 -11.34
C ASP A 167 -14.30 18.61 -12.78
N LYS A 168 -14.04 17.53 -13.53
CA LYS A 168 -13.57 17.58 -14.92
C LYS A 168 -14.51 18.31 -15.89
N SER A 169 -15.77 18.54 -15.50
CA SER A 169 -16.70 19.34 -16.29
C SER A 169 -16.42 20.85 -16.19
N LYS A 170 -15.63 21.27 -15.18
CA LYS A 170 -15.36 22.68 -14.89
C LYS A 170 -13.90 23.04 -14.96
N VAL A 171 -12.99 22.09 -14.65
CA VAL A 171 -11.56 22.33 -14.60
C VAL A 171 -10.79 21.18 -15.25
N GLU A 172 -9.67 21.50 -15.87
CA GLU A 172 -8.73 20.56 -16.44
C GLU A 172 -7.38 20.72 -15.73
N LEU A 173 -6.75 19.61 -15.40
CA LEU A 173 -5.38 19.62 -14.89
C LEU A 173 -4.42 19.74 -16.08
N VAL A 174 -3.73 20.87 -16.18
CA VAL A 174 -2.78 21.14 -17.26
C VAL A 174 -1.41 20.57 -16.94
N ASP A 175 -0.89 20.83 -15.72
CA ASP A 175 0.43 20.38 -15.29
C ASP A 175 0.52 20.26 -13.77
N ILE A 176 1.55 19.58 -13.28
CA ILE A 176 1.89 19.47 -11.87
C ILE A 176 3.30 19.99 -11.64
N VAL A 177 3.42 21.09 -10.90
CA VAL A 177 4.71 21.62 -10.47
C VAL A 177 5.09 20.95 -9.15
N TYR A 178 6.17 20.19 -9.18
CA TYR A 178 6.65 19.41 -8.03
C TYR A 178 7.41 20.31 -7.05
N GLY A 179 6.95 20.34 -5.80
CA GLY A 179 7.61 21.04 -4.71
C GLY A 179 8.60 20.13 -3.98
N VAL A 180 8.26 19.75 -2.74
CA VAL A 180 9.06 18.79 -1.93
C VAL A 180 8.91 17.34 -2.41
N ALA A 181 7.84 17.02 -3.11
CA ALA A 181 7.62 15.72 -3.73
C ALA A 181 8.24 15.66 -5.14
N LYS A 182 8.35 14.46 -5.70
CA LYS A 182 8.87 14.22 -7.06
C LYS A 182 7.76 13.66 -7.95
N ALA A 183 7.97 13.70 -9.27
CA ALA A 183 7.02 13.17 -10.25
C ALA A 183 6.52 11.76 -9.92
N GLU A 184 7.41 10.89 -9.47
CA GLU A 184 7.12 9.50 -9.09
C GLU A 184 6.20 9.35 -7.86
N ASN A 185 5.89 10.45 -7.16
CA ASN A 185 4.99 10.46 -6.02
C ASN A 185 3.55 10.83 -6.39
N PHE A 186 3.29 11.14 -7.66
CA PHE A 186 1.97 11.51 -8.15
C PHE A 186 1.40 10.45 -9.09
N GLY A 187 0.11 10.20 -8.99
CA GLY A 187 -0.67 9.44 -9.94
C GLY A 187 -1.87 10.25 -10.38
N VAL A 188 -2.12 10.29 -11.69
CA VAL A 188 -3.30 10.94 -12.26
C VAL A 188 -4.28 9.86 -12.68
N PHE A 189 -5.47 9.88 -12.07
CA PHE A 189 -6.55 8.98 -12.44
C PHE A 189 -7.40 9.60 -13.54
N GLN A 190 -7.57 8.85 -14.60
CA GLN A 190 -8.71 9.07 -15.47
C GLN A 190 -9.82 8.12 -15.00
N SER A 191 -10.71 8.57 -14.10
CA SER A 191 -11.96 7.86 -13.91
C SER A 191 -12.72 7.96 -15.22
N GLU A 192 -12.88 6.85 -15.92
CA GLU A 192 -13.94 6.72 -16.91
C GLU A 192 -15.25 6.95 -16.16
N GLY A 193 -16.06 7.87 -16.65
CA GLY A 193 -17.19 8.42 -15.93
C GLY A 193 -18.17 7.36 -15.41
N VAL A 194 -18.65 7.61 -14.20
CA VAL A 194 -19.97 7.22 -13.74
C VAL A 194 -20.86 8.44 -13.88
#